data_05b1a38e0391f502b39b692b39e54ebb
#
_entry.id   05b1a38e0391f502b39b692b39e54ebb
#
_cell.length_a   1.000
_cell.length_b   1.000
_cell.length_c   1.000
_cell.angle_alpha   90.00
_cell.angle_beta   90.00
_cell.angle_gamma   90.00
#
_symmetry.space_group_name_H-M   'P 1'
#
loop_
_entity.id
_entity.type
_entity.pdbx_description
1 polymer ?
#
loop_
_entity_poly.entity_id
_entity_poly.type
_entity_poly.pdbx_seq_one_letter_code
_entity_poly.pdbx_strand_id
1 'polypeptide(L)'
;NLILFLIKPQIYDDANNEYYMEYADETLFDFIKKNNNKLSRKRRRGIAYQIFKGFSYIHSKKYLHRDISFTNILLQHYDNELSVVKISDFGLVKIEQSNLTSFGSEVKGSLNDSNLQFVGFANYNMEYETFALTRLIYYVMTGKYNLENIKNENIKNFVLRGIEPNIDKRYHSVDEMKEAFEKAFPLIEF
;
A
#
# COMPACT_ATOMS: atom_id res chain seq x y z
N ASN A 1 -3.32 8.84 16.77
CA ASN A 1 -2.01 9.28 16.30
C ASN A 1 -1.66 8.48 15.02
N LEU A 2 -1.83 9.12 13.84
CA LEU A 2 -1.69 8.43 12.53
C LEU A 2 -0.23 8.04 12.21
N ILE A 3 0.74 8.65 12.87
CA ILE A 3 2.18 8.29 12.78
C ILE A 3 2.43 6.84 13.27
N LEU A 4 1.49 6.24 14.00
CA LEU A 4 1.59 4.84 14.43
C LEU A 4 1.80 3.85 13.27
N PHE A 5 1.28 4.16 12.09
CA PHE A 5 1.33 3.26 10.93
C PHE A 5 2.59 3.42 10.06
N LEU A 6 3.52 4.29 10.44
CA LEU A 6 4.79 4.45 9.75
C LEU A 6 5.91 3.84 10.59
N ILE A 7 6.88 3.18 9.92
CA ILE A 7 8.11 2.76 10.58
C ILE A 7 8.90 4.02 10.97
N LYS A 8 9.39 4.06 12.21
CA LYS A 8 10.06 5.25 12.73
C LYS A 8 11.56 5.05 12.80
N PRO A 9 12.37 6.00 12.30
CA PRO A 9 13.76 6.06 12.69
C PRO A 9 13.85 6.39 14.17
N GLN A 10 14.71 5.69 14.90
CA GLN A 10 14.94 5.90 16.34
C GLN A 10 16.23 6.69 16.56
N ILE A 11 17.30 6.26 15.96
CA ILE A 11 18.64 6.87 16.12
C ILE A 11 19.34 6.79 14.77
N TYR A 12 20.14 7.82 14.46
CA TYR A 12 21.14 7.77 13.42
C TYR A 12 22.53 7.83 14.08
N ASP A 13 23.37 6.86 13.77
CA ASP A 13 24.77 6.81 14.22
C ASP A 13 25.67 7.30 13.09
N ASP A 14 26.06 8.57 13.16
CA ASP A 14 26.92 9.22 12.20
C ASP A 14 28.31 8.55 12.10
N ALA A 15 28.81 8.00 13.20
CA ALA A 15 30.16 7.42 13.26
C ALA A 15 30.23 6.11 12.45
N ASN A 16 29.15 5.33 12.47
CA ASN A 16 29.07 4.04 11.79
C ASN A 16 28.22 4.09 10.52
N ASN A 17 27.60 5.24 10.22
CA ASN A 17 26.63 5.42 9.13
C ASN A 17 25.47 4.41 9.19
N GLU A 18 24.92 4.22 10.40
CA GLU A 18 23.86 3.27 10.70
C GLU A 18 22.57 3.96 11.12
N TYR A 19 21.42 3.40 10.70
CA TYR A 19 20.10 3.80 11.14
C TYR A 19 19.49 2.73 12.05
N TYR A 20 19.12 3.10 13.26
CA TYR A 20 18.30 2.26 14.11
C TYR A 20 16.83 2.60 13.87
N MET A 21 16.06 1.61 13.46
CA MET A 21 14.65 1.78 13.15
C MET A 21 13.78 1.01 14.13
N GLU A 22 12.51 1.39 14.21
CA GLU A 22 11.52 0.62 14.94
C GLU A 22 11.48 -0.81 14.38
N TYR A 23 11.44 -1.79 15.28
CA TYR A 23 11.37 -3.20 14.89
C TYR A 23 9.96 -3.57 14.42
N ALA A 24 9.89 -4.42 13.42
CA ALA A 24 8.68 -5.09 12.96
C ALA A 24 8.95 -6.60 12.83
N ASP A 25 7.94 -7.42 13.10
CA ASP A 25 8.12 -8.88 13.21
C ASP A 25 8.23 -9.58 11.87
N GLU A 26 7.40 -9.19 10.90
CA GLU A 26 7.39 -9.83 9.58
C GLU A 26 6.81 -8.89 8.50
N THR A 27 7.00 -9.25 7.24
CA THR A 27 6.36 -8.56 6.13
C THR A 27 4.89 -8.97 5.99
N LEU A 28 4.07 -8.10 5.44
CA LEU A 28 2.68 -8.42 5.08
C LEU A 28 2.61 -9.64 4.14
N PHE A 29 3.58 -9.76 3.24
CA PHE A 29 3.67 -10.88 2.32
C PHE A 29 3.81 -12.21 3.06
N ASP A 30 4.79 -12.31 3.95
CA ASP A 30 5.06 -13.54 4.71
C ASP A 30 3.90 -13.89 5.63
N PHE A 31 3.34 -12.88 6.30
CA PHE A 31 2.17 -13.06 7.17
C PHE A 31 0.97 -13.64 6.41
N ILE A 32 0.60 -13.05 5.27
CA ILE A 32 -0.54 -13.54 4.49
C ILE A 32 -0.24 -14.91 3.90
N LYS A 33 0.95 -15.12 3.35
CA LYS A 33 1.37 -16.43 2.80
C LYS A 33 1.25 -17.55 3.83
N LYS A 34 1.70 -17.31 5.06
CA LYS A 34 1.68 -18.27 6.18
C LYS A 34 0.27 -18.51 6.72
N ASN A 35 -0.57 -17.48 6.74
CA ASN A 35 -1.85 -17.50 7.45
C ASN A 35 -3.08 -17.45 6.51
N ASN A 36 -2.92 -17.47 5.20
CA ASN A 36 -3.97 -17.18 4.22
C ASN A 36 -5.29 -17.91 4.49
N ASN A 37 -5.23 -19.22 4.82
CA ASN A 37 -6.42 -20.04 5.05
C ASN A 37 -7.04 -19.85 6.45
N LYS A 38 -6.37 -19.14 7.36
CA LYS A 38 -6.80 -18.93 8.75
C LYS A 38 -7.29 -17.51 9.00
N LEU A 39 -6.93 -16.56 8.12
CA LEU A 39 -7.27 -15.16 8.30
C LEU A 39 -8.76 -14.93 8.04
N SER A 40 -9.47 -14.52 9.09
CA SER A 40 -10.86 -14.10 8.97
C SER A 40 -11.00 -12.82 8.13
N ARG A 41 -12.16 -12.63 7.49
CA ARG A 41 -12.49 -11.41 6.76
C ARG A 41 -12.34 -10.16 7.64
N LYS A 42 -12.79 -10.22 8.89
CA LYS A 42 -12.64 -9.13 9.86
C LYS A 42 -11.18 -8.73 10.05
N ARG A 43 -10.27 -9.71 10.20
CA ARG A 43 -8.84 -9.44 10.38
C ARG A 43 -8.21 -8.82 9.13
N ARG A 44 -8.53 -9.34 7.94
CA ARG A 44 -8.08 -8.76 6.67
C ARG A 44 -8.56 -7.31 6.50
N ARG A 45 -9.83 -7.05 6.79
CA ARG A 45 -10.37 -5.68 6.77
C ARG A 45 -9.64 -4.77 7.76
N GLY A 46 -9.34 -5.26 8.97
CA GLY A 46 -8.57 -4.51 9.96
C GLY A 46 -7.19 -4.09 9.46
N ILE A 47 -6.49 -4.98 8.75
CA ILE A 47 -5.20 -4.68 8.10
C ILE A 47 -5.40 -3.64 6.98
N ALA A 48 -6.38 -3.85 6.09
CA ALA A 48 -6.68 -2.92 5.01
C ALA A 48 -6.99 -1.50 5.51
N TYR A 49 -7.77 -1.38 6.59
CA TYR A 49 -8.05 -0.08 7.20
C TYR A 49 -6.82 0.61 7.78
N GLN A 50 -5.90 -0.13 8.36
CA GLN A 50 -4.65 0.44 8.85
C GLN A 50 -3.78 0.94 7.69
N ILE A 51 -3.74 0.19 6.58
CA ILE A 51 -3.06 0.62 5.35
C ILE A 51 -3.69 1.93 4.83
N PHE A 52 -5.02 1.98 4.67
CA PHE A 52 -5.70 3.20 4.27
C PHE A 52 -5.38 4.38 5.18
N LYS A 53 -5.42 4.20 6.50
CA LYS A 53 -5.08 5.27 7.47
C LYS A 53 -3.63 5.75 7.32
N GLY A 54 -2.69 4.84 7.14
CA GLY A 54 -1.28 5.18 6.93
C GLY A 54 -1.08 6.00 5.66
N PHE A 55 -1.65 5.55 4.53
CA PHE A 55 -1.53 6.27 3.26
C PHE A 55 -2.31 7.58 3.25
N SER A 56 -3.51 7.66 3.85
CA SER A 56 -4.21 8.95 4.02
C SER A 56 -3.36 9.94 4.80
N TYR A 57 -2.61 9.48 5.82
CA TYR A 57 -1.69 10.34 6.55
C TYR A 57 -0.51 10.81 5.68
N ILE A 58 0.14 9.92 4.93
CA ILE A 58 1.24 10.25 4.01
C ILE A 58 0.75 11.31 3.00
N HIS A 59 -0.40 11.08 2.37
CA HIS A 59 -0.97 12.01 1.38
C HIS A 59 -1.41 13.35 1.98
N SER A 60 -1.89 13.36 3.24
CA SER A 60 -2.20 14.62 3.94
C SER A 60 -0.97 15.50 4.14
N LYS A 61 0.23 14.92 4.10
CA LYS A 61 1.52 15.62 4.15
C LYS A 61 2.08 15.95 2.76
N LYS A 62 1.28 15.72 1.71
CA LYS A 62 1.67 15.97 0.31
C LYS A 62 2.85 15.09 -0.17
N TYR A 63 2.97 13.89 0.41
CA TYR A 63 3.94 12.88 -0.02
C TYR A 63 3.26 11.75 -0.78
N LEU A 64 3.97 11.20 -1.76
CA LEU A 64 3.66 9.93 -2.42
C LEU A 64 4.77 8.94 -2.08
N HIS A 65 4.40 7.70 -1.75
CA HIS A 65 5.36 6.68 -1.33
C HIS A 65 6.22 6.17 -2.49
N ARG A 66 5.61 5.90 -3.65
CA ARG A 66 6.24 5.53 -4.93
C ARG A 66 6.84 4.13 -5.00
N ASP A 67 7.01 3.46 -3.87
CA ASP A 67 7.56 2.09 -3.80
C ASP A 67 6.64 1.16 -3.00
N ILE A 68 5.36 1.16 -3.37
CA ILE A 68 4.37 0.28 -2.72
C ILE A 68 4.65 -1.16 -3.16
N SER A 69 4.89 -2.02 -2.17
CA SER A 69 5.12 -3.44 -2.37
C SER A 69 4.57 -4.25 -1.20
N PHE A 70 4.45 -5.56 -1.38
CA PHE A 70 4.03 -6.46 -0.29
C PHE A 70 5.06 -6.55 0.83
N THR A 71 6.33 -6.24 0.56
CA THR A 71 7.44 -6.31 1.50
C THR A 71 7.70 -5.00 2.23
N ASN A 72 7.23 -3.86 1.69
CA ASN A 72 7.36 -2.55 2.33
C ASN A 72 6.20 -2.24 3.28
N ILE A 73 5.25 -3.18 3.40
CA ILE A 73 4.24 -3.18 4.46
C ILE A 73 4.66 -4.24 5.48
N LEU A 74 4.93 -3.80 6.69
CA LEU A 74 5.39 -4.64 7.78
C LEU A 74 4.28 -4.79 8.83
N LEU A 75 4.39 -5.83 9.64
CA LEU A 75 3.49 -6.07 10.76
C LEU A 75 4.29 -6.15 12.05
N GLN A 76 3.81 -5.45 13.06
CA GLN A 76 4.25 -5.57 14.44
C GLN A 76 3.15 -6.23 15.26
N HIS A 77 3.45 -7.34 15.88
CA HIS A 77 2.49 -8.13 16.64
C HIS A 77 2.50 -7.74 18.11
N TYR A 78 1.31 -7.56 18.65
CA TYR A 78 1.06 -7.34 20.08
C TYR A 78 0.04 -8.38 20.52
N ASP A 79 0.42 -9.29 21.38
CA ASP A 79 -0.43 -10.42 21.79
C ASP A 79 -0.94 -11.26 20.60
N ASN A 80 -1.77 -12.27 20.86
CA ASN A 80 -2.14 -13.27 19.88
C ASN A 80 -3.07 -12.78 18.76
N GLU A 81 -3.67 -11.58 18.88
CA GLU A 81 -4.66 -11.13 17.89
C GLU A 81 -4.43 -9.71 17.34
N LEU A 82 -3.65 -8.88 18.02
CA LEU A 82 -3.41 -7.50 17.60
C LEU A 82 -2.14 -7.42 16.75
N SER A 83 -2.29 -6.95 15.52
CA SER A 83 -1.16 -6.58 14.66
C SER A 83 -1.31 -5.15 14.20
N VAL A 84 -0.23 -4.39 14.28
CA VAL A 84 -0.15 -3.01 13.79
C VAL A 84 0.62 -3.01 12.48
N VAL A 85 0.03 -2.41 11.46
CA VAL A 85 0.68 -2.19 10.16
C VAL A 85 1.73 -1.10 10.31
N LYS A 86 2.89 -1.31 9.70
CA LYS A 86 3.98 -0.34 9.59
C LYS A 86 4.34 -0.19 8.12
N ILE A 87 4.16 0.99 7.56
CA ILE A 87 4.61 1.34 6.21
C ILE A 87 6.08 1.73 6.30
N SER A 88 6.92 1.13 5.49
CA SER A 88 8.37 1.29 5.51
C SER A 88 8.92 1.67 4.13
N ASP A 89 10.21 1.94 4.05
CA ASP A 89 10.96 2.26 2.84
C ASP A 89 10.49 3.54 2.13
N PHE A 90 10.75 4.66 2.78
CA PHE A 90 10.47 6.00 2.25
C PHE A 90 11.58 6.54 1.33
N GLY A 91 12.49 5.68 0.83
CA GLY A 91 13.63 6.10 0.02
C GLY A 91 13.27 6.75 -1.32
N LEU A 92 12.06 6.54 -1.83
CA LEU A 92 11.58 7.09 -3.10
C LEU A 92 10.48 8.15 -2.95
N VAL A 93 10.19 8.57 -1.72
CA VAL A 93 9.12 9.54 -1.45
C VAL A 93 9.28 10.80 -2.29
N LYS A 94 8.20 11.19 -2.95
CA LYS A 94 8.08 12.44 -3.72
C LYS A 94 7.21 13.43 -2.96
N ILE A 95 7.71 14.66 -2.83
CA ILE A 95 6.90 15.78 -2.40
C ILE A 95 6.05 16.21 -3.59
N GLU A 96 4.74 16.26 -3.42
CA GLU A 96 3.81 16.78 -4.44
C GLU A 96 4.28 18.18 -4.85
N GLN A 97 4.43 18.45 -6.15
CA GLN A 97 4.95 19.68 -6.74
C GLN A 97 6.49 19.85 -6.70
N SER A 98 7.28 18.88 -6.25
CA SER A 98 8.74 18.95 -6.40
C SER A 98 9.20 18.30 -7.71
N ASN A 99 10.06 18.99 -8.46
CA ASN A 99 10.70 18.44 -9.66
C ASN A 99 12.01 17.68 -9.33
N LEU A 100 12.25 17.39 -8.06
CA LEU A 100 13.44 16.71 -7.56
C LEU A 100 13.35 15.17 -7.77
N THR A 101 13.21 14.76 -9.01
CA THR A 101 13.41 13.35 -9.36
C THR A 101 14.73 13.27 -10.11
N SER A 102 15.70 12.55 -9.56
CA SER A 102 16.94 12.30 -10.26
C SER A 102 16.67 11.60 -11.59
N PHE A 103 17.27 12.10 -12.66
CA PHE A 103 17.28 11.46 -13.97
C PHE A 103 17.81 10.03 -13.79
N GLY A 104 17.04 9.02 -14.18
CA GLY A 104 17.47 7.62 -14.11
C GLY A 104 16.90 6.81 -12.94
N SER A 105 15.91 7.31 -12.19
CA SER A 105 15.19 6.46 -11.21
C SER A 105 14.49 5.33 -11.96
N GLU A 106 14.93 4.08 -11.71
CA GLU A 106 14.23 2.89 -12.21
C GLU A 106 12.82 2.81 -11.64
N VAL A 107 11.91 2.22 -12.39
CA VAL A 107 10.56 1.91 -11.90
C VAL A 107 10.69 0.83 -10.82
N LYS A 108 10.65 1.25 -9.56
CA LYS A 108 10.66 0.38 -8.39
C LYS A 108 9.23 0.17 -7.90
N GLY A 109 9.06 -0.82 -7.03
CA GLY A 109 7.76 -1.21 -6.50
C GLY A 109 7.10 -2.31 -7.34
N SER A 110 7.03 -3.51 -6.77
CA SER A 110 6.50 -4.71 -7.45
C SER A 110 5.02 -4.59 -7.85
N LEU A 111 4.32 -3.58 -7.31
CA LEU A 111 2.91 -3.32 -7.58
C LEU A 111 2.67 -2.13 -8.51
N ASN A 112 3.71 -1.40 -8.90
CA ASN A 112 3.59 -0.25 -9.78
C ASN A 112 3.04 -0.63 -11.16
N ASP A 113 2.42 0.36 -11.80
CA ASP A 113 1.95 0.26 -13.18
C ASP A 113 3.16 0.20 -14.13
N SER A 114 3.21 -0.83 -14.97
CA SER A 114 4.25 -0.98 -15.99
C SER A 114 4.30 0.18 -16.98
N ASN A 115 3.20 0.92 -17.16
CA ASN A 115 3.16 2.10 -18.00
C ASN A 115 4.13 3.21 -17.56
N LEU A 116 4.52 3.22 -16.28
CA LEU A 116 5.55 4.12 -15.77
C LEU A 116 6.90 4.00 -16.49
N GLN A 117 7.19 2.85 -17.10
CA GLN A 117 8.40 2.66 -17.93
C GLN A 117 8.39 3.56 -19.17
N PHE A 118 7.21 3.86 -19.70
CA PHE A 118 7.04 4.68 -20.90
C PHE A 118 6.85 6.17 -20.59
N VAL A 119 6.04 6.48 -19.56
CA VAL A 119 5.77 7.88 -19.19
C VAL A 119 6.86 8.49 -18.31
N GLY A 120 7.69 7.66 -17.72
CA GLY A 120 8.78 8.06 -16.81
C GLY A 120 8.34 8.26 -15.37
N PHE A 121 9.20 7.84 -14.46
CA PHE A 121 8.93 7.86 -13.02
C PHE A 121 8.79 9.28 -12.42
N ALA A 122 9.29 10.30 -13.14
CA ALA A 122 9.08 11.71 -12.78
C ALA A 122 7.60 12.12 -12.82
N ASN A 123 6.79 11.45 -13.66
CA ASN A 123 5.36 11.70 -13.82
C ASN A 123 4.48 10.90 -12.84
N TYR A 124 5.08 10.21 -11.87
CA TYR A 124 4.34 9.51 -10.84
C TYR A 124 3.45 10.47 -10.05
N ASN A 125 2.18 10.13 -9.96
CA ASN A 125 1.13 10.92 -9.32
C ASN A 125 0.22 10.04 -8.45
N MET A 126 -0.87 10.60 -7.94
CA MET A 126 -1.83 9.91 -7.08
C MET A 126 -2.46 8.69 -7.75
N GLU A 127 -2.73 8.76 -9.05
CA GLU A 127 -3.37 7.67 -9.80
C GLU A 127 -2.47 6.45 -9.97
N TYR A 128 -1.15 6.64 -9.98
CA TYR A 128 -0.17 5.53 -9.90
C TYR A 128 -0.06 4.97 -8.49
N GLU A 129 -0.15 5.83 -7.48
CA GLU A 129 -0.16 5.40 -6.07
C GLU A 129 -1.39 4.54 -5.77
N THR A 130 -2.58 4.99 -6.17
CA THR A 130 -3.84 4.24 -5.97
C THR A 130 -3.91 2.98 -6.81
N PHE A 131 -3.25 2.93 -7.98
CA PHE A 131 -3.08 1.69 -8.75
C PHE A 131 -2.34 0.63 -7.92
N ALA A 132 -1.19 0.98 -7.36
CA ALA A 132 -0.40 0.05 -6.54
C ALA A 132 -1.15 -0.35 -5.27
N LEU A 133 -1.82 0.62 -4.61
CA LEU A 133 -2.67 0.36 -3.45
C LEU A 133 -3.84 -0.58 -3.77
N THR A 134 -4.46 -0.47 -4.95
CA THR A 134 -5.54 -1.38 -5.35
C THR A 134 -5.07 -2.82 -5.36
N ARG A 135 -3.89 -3.09 -5.93
CA ARG A 135 -3.30 -4.43 -5.98
C ARG A 135 -2.93 -4.94 -4.58
N LEU A 136 -2.38 -4.06 -3.74
CA LEU A 136 -2.06 -4.37 -2.35
C LEU A 136 -3.31 -4.74 -1.55
N ILE A 137 -4.38 -3.93 -1.61
CA ILE A 137 -5.64 -4.17 -0.89
C ILE A 137 -6.32 -5.45 -1.39
N TYR A 138 -6.33 -5.69 -2.70
CA TYR A 138 -6.84 -6.95 -3.24
C TYR A 138 -6.09 -8.16 -2.67
N TYR A 139 -4.76 -8.10 -2.60
CA TYR A 139 -3.96 -9.17 -1.98
C TYR A 139 -4.28 -9.35 -0.50
N VAL A 140 -4.38 -8.28 0.26
CA VAL A 140 -4.76 -8.34 1.69
C VAL A 140 -6.08 -9.06 1.88
N MET A 141 -7.08 -8.73 1.06
CA MET A 141 -8.42 -9.24 1.21
C MET A 141 -8.61 -10.67 0.70
N THR A 142 -7.83 -11.09 -0.29
CA THR A 142 -8.03 -12.37 -0.99
C THR A 142 -6.88 -13.35 -0.83
N GLY A 143 -5.68 -12.88 -0.50
CA GLY A 143 -4.45 -13.65 -0.55
C GLY A 143 -3.99 -13.96 -1.99
N LYS A 144 -4.58 -13.33 -2.99
CA LYS A 144 -4.28 -13.54 -4.42
C LYS A 144 -3.66 -12.29 -5.01
N TYR A 145 -2.65 -12.46 -5.85
CA TYR A 145 -2.02 -11.38 -6.62
C TYR A 145 -2.39 -11.40 -8.10
N ASN A 146 -2.92 -12.52 -8.61
CA ASN A 146 -3.47 -12.61 -9.96
C ASN A 146 -4.87 -11.96 -9.98
N LEU A 147 -5.05 -10.98 -10.85
CA LEU A 147 -6.29 -10.21 -11.01
C LEU A 147 -7.24 -10.79 -12.07
N GLU A 148 -6.87 -11.91 -12.68
CA GLU A 148 -7.72 -12.62 -13.62
C GLU A 148 -8.82 -13.40 -12.90
N ASN A 149 -9.94 -13.58 -13.57
CA ASN A 149 -11.05 -14.44 -13.11
C ASN A 149 -11.63 -14.06 -11.71
N ILE A 150 -11.72 -12.76 -11.42
CA ILE A 150 -12.41 -12.27 -10.23
C ILE A 150 -13.93 -12.51 -10.40
N LYS A 151 -14.49 -13.46 -9.62
CA LYS A 151 -15.87 -13.88 -9.76
C LYS A 151 -16.88 -12.90 -9.14
N ASN A 152 -16.53 -12.23 -8.05
CA ASN A 152 -17.41 -11.27 -7.38
C ASN A 152 -17.36 -9.93 -8.12
N GLU A 153 -18.52 -9.49 -8.64
CA GLU A 153 -18.60 -8.27 -9.46
C GLU A 153 -18.22 -7.00 -8.68
N ASN A 154 -18.52 -6.89 -7.40
CA ASN A 154 -18.13 -5.71 -6.62
C ASN A 154 -16.62 -5.64 -6.43
N ILE A 155 -15.98 -6.78 -6.17
CA ILE A 155 -14.52 -6.87 -6.08
C ILE A 155 -13.88 -6.58 -7.44
N LYS A 156 -14.44 -7.15 -8.50
CA LYS A 156 -13.99 -6.92 -9.86
C LYS A 156 -14.06 -5.44 -10.24
N ASN A 157 -15.17 -4.78 -9.96
CA ASN A 157 -15.34 -3.34 -10.23
C ASN A 157 -14.35 -2.49 -9.43
N PHE A 158 -14.11 -2.82 -8.15
CA PHE A 158 -13.08 -2.16 -7.34
C PHE A 158 -11.69 -2.29 -7.98
N VAL A 159 -11.32 -3.50 -8.38
CA VAL A 159 -10.02 -3.77 -8.96
C VAL A 159 -9.88 -3.11 -10.34
N LEU A 160 -10.84 -3.32 -11.24
CA LEU A 160 -10.79 -2.80 -12.61
C LEU A 160 -10.69 -1.27 -12.63
N ARG A 161 -11.43 -0.58 -11.74
CA ARG A 161 -11.30 0.86 -11.63
C ARG A 161 -9.90 1.28 -11.17
N GLY A 162 -9.33 0.61 -10.18
CA GLY A 162 -8.01 0.97 -9.65
C GLY A 162 -6.86 0.72 -10.62
N ILE A 163 -7.01 -0.26 -11.53
CA ILE A 163 -5.99 -0.60 -12.55
C ILE A 163 -6.39 -0.15 -13.96
N GLU A 164 -7.36 0.73 -14.09
CA GLU A 164 -7.84 1.23 -15.37
C GLU A 164 -6.68 1.81 -16.22
N PRO A 165 -6.53 1.43 -17.51
CA PRO A 165 -5.49 1.99 -18.38
C PRO A 165 -5.53 3.51 -18.49
N ASN A 166 -6.75 4.10 -18.59
CA ASN A 166 -6.91 5.55 -18.51
C ASN A 166 -6.80 6.02 -17.06
N ILE A 167 -5.69 6.71 -16.75
CA ILE A 167 -5.39 7.17 -15.40
C ILE A 167 -6.46 8.10 -14.82
N ASP A 168 -7.12 8.91 -15.64
CA ASP A 168 -8.17 9.85 -15.22
C ASP A 168 -9.44 9.15 -14.70
N LYS A 169 -9.58 7.85 -14.94
CA LYS A 169 -10.71 7.04 -14.45
C LYS A 169 -10.39 6.26 -13.18
N ARG A 170 -9.14 6.28 -12.73
CA ARG A 170 -8.70 5.62 -11.50
C ARG A 170 -9.24 6.32 -10.26
N TYR A 171 -8.88 5.82 -9.10
CA TYR A 171 -9.12 6.52 -7.84
C TYR A 171 -8.16 7.72 -7.71
N HIS A 172 -8.70 8.89 -7.40
CA HIS A 172 -7.94 10.13 -7.23
C HIS A 172 -7.52 10.39 -5.78
N SER A 173 -7.96 9.55 -4.86
CA SER A 173 -7.58 9.61 -3.46
C SER A 173 -7.75 8.27 -2.74
N VAL A 174 -7.09 8.12 -1.61
CA VAL A 174 -7.27 6.97 -0.71
C VAL A 174 -8.68 6.95 -0.11
N ASP A 175 -9.29 8.11 0.13
CA ASP A 175 -10.64 8.19 0.70
C ASP A 175 -11.69 7.71 -0.30
N GLU A 176 -11.58 8.11 -1.57
CA GLU A 176 -12.44 7.60 -2.65
C GLU A 176 -12.28 6.08 -2.82
N MET A 177 -11.04 5.60 -2.78
CA MET A 177 -10.73 4.18 -2.85
C MET A 177 -11.32 3.41 -1.66
N LYS A 178 -11.29 3.99 -0.47
CA LYS A 178 -11.88 3.40 0.74
C LYS A 178 -13.41 3.28 0.65
N GLU A 179 -14.10 4.28 0.09
CA GLU A 179 -15.55 4.20 -0.16
C GLU A 179 -15.90 3.05 -1.12
N ALA A 180 -15.12 2.87 -2.18
CA ALA A 180 -15.29 1.75 -3.10
C ALA A 180 -14.96 0.39 -2.44
N PHE A 181 -13.96 0.36 -1.55
CA PHE A 181 -13.59 -0.82 -0.76
C PHE A 181 -14.74 -1.30 0.14
N GLU A 182 -15.49 -0.40 0.77
CA GLU A 182 -16.63 -0.77 1.61
C GLU A 182 -17.69 -1.55 0.84
N LYS A 183 -17.94 -1.16 -0.41
CA LYS A 183 -18.88 -1.84 -1.31
C LYS A 183 -18.34 -3.18 -1.80
N ALA A 184 -17.03 -3.23 -2.09
CA ALA A 184 -16.37 -4.43 -2.61
C ALA A 184 -16.18 -5.52 -1.55
N PHE A 185 -15.91 -5.12 -0.32
CA PHE A 185 -15.56 -6.02 0.78
C PHE A 185 -16.41 -5.74 2.03
N PRO A 186 -17.74 -5.86 1.99
CA PRO A 186 -18.59 -5.60 3.15
C PRO A 186 -18.20 -6.54 4.31
N LEU A 187 -18.44 -6.12 5.55
CA LEU A 187 -18.12 -6.93 6.74
C LEU A 187 -19.02 -8.19 6.79
N ILE A 188 -20.26 -8.04 6.40
CA ILE A 188 -21.27 -9.12 6.33
C ILE A 188 -21.53 -9.40 4.85
N GLU A 189 -21.51 -10.65 4.44
CA GLU A 189 -21.99 -11.06 3.12
C GLU A 189 -23.51 -11.23 3.22
N PHE A 190 -24.24 -10.51 2.39
CA PHE A 190 -25.67 -10.68 2.19
C PHE A 190 -25.93 -11.70 1.09
#